data_a83dad5c18fa3be0fa035ee01006af62
#
_entry.id   a83dad5c18fa3be0fa035ee01006af62
#
_cell.length_a   1.000
_cell.length_b   1.000
_cell.length_c   1.000
_cell.angle_alpha   90.00
_cell.angle_beta   90.00
_cell.angle_gamma   90.00
#
_symmetry.space_group_name_H-M   'P 1'
#
loop_
_entity.id
_entity.type
_entity.pdbx_description
1 polymer ?
#
loop_
_entity_poly.entity_id
_entity_poly.type
_entity_poly.pdbx_seq_one_letter_code
_entity_poly.pdbx_strand_id
1 'polypeptide(L)'
;MKLLITGGAGFVGARLARTILKKGELNGQAITELAIADLFPPPADLLADPRVRAHTGTMLSQTDLFASGFDGIFHLASAVSGECELDFDLGLRSNLDSTRALLEGLRRAGNAPRLVFASSVAVFGPDAGNPMPKRVADLTLPSPQTSYGTHKLMSEYLIADYTRKGFIDGRSARLMTVTVRPGKPNGAASSFFSGIIREPLAGVETVCPVDASVSHPVSSPGNTVRGLITVFEASTQAMGGRLALNLPGLTVRVGDMLQALEDVAGPAVRQRVRFERDERVAGIVANWASGATAERAYALGLRPDASFKTIIEQYITDCQQQPGYPNDALRGLMTRTSS
;
A
#
# COMPACT_ATOMS: atom_id res chain seq x y z
N MET A 1 -22.10 -3.29 -10.83
CA MET A 1 -21.38 -3.40 -9.55
C MET A 1 -21.11 -2.00 -9.00
N LYS A 2 -21.53 -1.74 -7.77
CA LYS A 2 -21.24 -0.51 -7.02
C LYS A 2 -20.05 -0.75 -6.09
N LEU A 3 -18.99 0.02 -6.24
CA LEU A 3 -17.76 -0.11 -5.46
C LEU A 3 -17.53 1.10 -4.56
N LEU A 4 -16.87 0.84 -3.42
CA LEU A 4 -16.32 1.87 -2.54
C LEU A 4 -14.81 1.69 -2.41
N ILE A 5 -14.04 2.76 -2.62
CA ILE A 5 -12.63 2.82 -2.25
C ILE A 5 -12.47 3.88 -1.16
N THR A 6 -12.10 3.46 0.04
CA THR A 6 -11.71 4.40 1.10
C THR A 6 -10.20 4.65 1.00
N GLY A 7 -9.76 5.88 1.24
CA GLY A 7 -8.37 6.26 0.96
C GLY A 7 -8.08 6.36 -0.55
N GLY A 8 -9.12 6.61 -1.35
CA GLY A 8 -9.04 6.57 -2.81
C GLY A 8 -8.39 7.80 -3.45
N ALA A 9 -8.17 8.89 -2.72
CA ALA A 9 -7.37 10.02 -3.17
C ALA A 9 -5.85 9.81 -2.96
N GLY A 10 -5.47 8.84 -2.09
CA GLY A 10 -4.07 8.46 -1.88
C GLY A 10 -3.45 7.78 -3.12
N PHE A 11 -2.11 7.69 -3.18
CA PHE A 11 -1.40 7.21 -4.38
C PHE A 11 -1.75 5.76 -4.78
N VAL A 12 -1.94 4.83 -3.82
CA VAL A 12 -2.39 3.46 -4.12
C VAL A 12 -3.87 3.45 -4.50
N GLY A 13 -4.71 4.19 -3.76
CA GLY A 13 -6.15 4.25 -3.98
C GLY A 13 -6.52 4.86 -5.34
N ALA A 14 -5.89 5.97 -5.72
CA ALA A 14 -6.11 6.61 -7.01
C ALA A 14 -5.64 5.71 -8.18
N ARG A 15 -4.50 5.01 -8.02
CA ARG A 15 -4.05 4.02 -9.02
C ARG A 15 -5.02 2.85 -9.12
N LEU A 16 -5.51 2.34 -8.00
CA LEU A 16 -6.52 1.28 -7.96
C LEU A 16 -7.80 1.72 -8.67
N ALA A 17 -8.29 2.92 -8.37
CA ALA A 17 -9.48 3.50 -9.02
C ALA A 17 -9.31 3.58 -10.55
N ARG A 18 -8.19 4.14 -11.04
CA ARG A 18 -7.88 4.20 -12.49
C ARG A 18 -7.84 2.81 -13.12
N THR A 19 -7.20 1.86 -12.44
CA THR A 19 -7.08 0.48 -12.96
C THR A 19 -8.45 -0.19 -13.07
N ILE A 20 -9.32 -0.05 -12.06
CA ILE A 20 -10.68 -0.60 -12.05
C ILE A 20 -11.54 0.06 -13.12
N LEU A 21 -11.51 1.40 -13.23
CA LEU A 21 -12.28 2.14 -14.23
C LEU A 21 -11.85 1.79 -15.65
N LYS A 22 -10.54 1.63 -15.89
CA LYS A 22 -9.98 1.19 -17.19
C LYS A 22 -10.37 -0.25 -17.52
N LYS A 23 -10.37 -1.16 -16.53
CA LYS A 23 -10.81 -2.55 -16.71
C LYS A 23 -12.32 -2.63 -16.99
N GLY A 24 -13.11 -1.74 -16.38
CA GLY A 24 -14.54 -1.62 -16.56
C GLY A 24 -15.40 -2.66 -15.85
N GLU A 25 -14.78 -3.71 -15.32
CA GLU A 25 -15.46 -4.81 -14.65
C GLU A 25 -14.59 -5.46 -13.56
N LEU A 26 -15.22 -6.13 -12.59
CA LEU A 26 -14.59 -7.07 -11.66
C LEU A 26 -15.48 -8.31 -11.52
N ASN A 27 -14.88 -9.50 -11.51
CA ASN A 27 -15.62 -10.80 -11.50
C ASN A 27 -16.69 -10.90 -12.60
N GLY A 28 -16.44 -10.33 -13.79
CA GLY A 28 -17.41 -10.33 -14.90
C GLY A 28 -18.61 -9.39 -14.69
N GLN A 29 -18.60 -8.55 -13.67
CA GLN A 29 -19.66 -7.57 -13.41
C GLN A 29 -19.19 -6.15 -13.76
N ALA A 30 -19.90 -5.49 -14.66
CA ALA A 30 -19.58 -4.12 -15.08
C ALA A 30 -19.64 -3.15 -13.90
N ILE A 31 -18.66 -2.24 -13.80
CA ILE A 31 -18.61 -1.18 -12.80
C ILE A 31 -19.58 -0.07 -13.21
N THR A 32 -20.65 0.10 -12.44
CA THR A 32 -21.69 1.12 -12.68
C THR A 32 -21.48 2.37 -11.82
N GLU A 33 -20.85 2.20 -10.64
CA GLU A 33 -20.54 3.31 -9.72
C GLU A 33 -19.25 2.99 -8.95
N LEU A 34 -18.41 4.01 -8.78
CA LEU A 34 -17.21 3.97 -7.95
C LEU A 34 -17.23 5.15 -6.98
N ALA A 35 -17.63 4.89 -5.73
CA ALA A 35 -17.52 5.86 -4.66
C ALA A 35 -16.08 5.92 -4.14
N ILE A 36 -15.54 7.12 -4.01
CA ILE A 36 -14.21 7.38 -3.45
C ILE A 36 -14.39 8.20 -2.17
N ALA A 37 -14.07 7.60 -1.03
CA ALA A 37 -14.14 8.25 0.27
C ALA A 37 -12.73 8.55 0.80
N ASP A 38 -12.41 9.82 1.04
CA ASP A 38 -11.09 10.27 1.51
C ASP A 38 -11.22 11.59 2.27
N LEU A 39 -10.17 11.97 3.01
CA LEU A 39 -10.06 13.30 3.62
C LEU A 39 -9.91 14.40 2.56
N PHE A 40 -9.34 14.07 1.41
CA PHE A 40 -9.09 14.97 0.30
C PHE A 40 -9.90 14.57 -0.94
N PRO A 41 -10.24 15.52 -1.82
CA PRO A 41 -10.89 15.20 -3.08
C PRO A 41 -10.00 14.33 -3.96
N PRO A 42 -10.59 13.38 -4.73
CA PRO A 42 -9.85 12.60 -5.71
C PRO A 42 -9.20 13.47 -6.79
N PRO A 43 -8.14 12.99 -7.46
CA PRO A 43 -7.56 13.65 -8.63
C PRO A 43 -8.59 13.99 -9.70
N ALA A 44 -8.39 15.10 -10.42
CA ALA A 44 -9.35 15.64 -11.40
C ALA A 44 -9.70 14.67 -12.53
N ASP A 45 -8.75 13.84 -12.96
CA ASP A 45 -8.96 12.81 -13.98
C ASP A 45 -9.96 11.73 -13.54
N LEU A 46 -9.96 11.38 -12.24
CA LEU A 46 -10.95 10.46 -11.67
C LEU A 46 -12.32 11.11 -11.55
N LEU A 47 -12.38 12.40 -11.18
CA LEU A 47 -13.64 13.16 -11.10
C LEU A 47 -14.30 13.35 -12.47
N ALA A 48 -13.54 13.29 -13.55
CA ALA A 48 -14.05 13.39 -14.91
C ALA A 48 -14.80 12.11 -15.39
N ASP A 49 -14.58 10.96 -14.75
CA ASP A 49 -15.30 9.72 -15.09
C ASP A 49 -16.73 9.77 -14.51
N PRO A 50 -17.79 9.62 -15.34
CA PRO A 50 -19.17 9.74 -14.91
C PRO A 50 -19.61 8.69 -13.89
N ARG A 51 -18.86 7.60 -13.73
CA ARG A 51 -19.12 6.56 -12.73
C ARG A 51 -18.62 6.94 -11.33
N VAL A 52 -17.71 7.94 -11.23
CA VAL A 52 -17.08 8.31 -9.96
C VAL A 52 -17.99 9.21 -9.13
N ARG A 53 -18.07 8.93 -7.83
CA ARG A 53 -18.72 9.76 -6.81
C ARG A 53 -17.72 10.04 -5.69
N ALA A 54 -17.37 11.31 -5.49
CA ALA A 54 -16.44 11.73 -4.45
C ALA A 54 -17.18 12.00 -3.13
N HIS A 55 -16.64 11.49 -2.05
CA HIS A 55 -17.12 11.69 -0.68
C HIS A 55 -15.94 12.18 0.17
N THR A 56 -15.84 13.50 0.34
CA THR A 56 -14.73 14.13 1.09
C THR A 56 -15.12 14.31 2.57
N GLY A 57 -14.24 13.89 3.46
CA GLY A 57 -14.41 13.98 4.91
C GLY A 57 -13.77 12.81 5.64
N THR A 58 -13.87 12.83 6.97
CA THR A 58 -13.38 11.73 7.80
C THR A 58 -14.25 10.49 7.60
N MET A 59 -13.67 9.30 7.75
CA MET A 59 -14.43 8.05 7.69
C MET A 59 -15.57 8.02 8.72
N LEU A 60 -15.36 8.61 9.90
CA LEU A 60 -16.36 8.66 10.98
C LEU A 60 -17.54 9.56 10.66
N SER A 61 -17.38 10.54 9.75
CA SER A 61 -18.49 11.40 9.29
C SER A 61 -19.30 10.80 8.13
N GLN A 62 -18.92 9.61 7.61
CA GLN A 62 -19.50 9.01 6.41
C GLN A 62 -20.24 7.69 6.69
N THR A 63 -20.77 7.52 7.91
CA THR A 63 -21.41 6.27 8.34
C THR A 63 -22.63 5.88 7.51
N ASP A 64 -23.38 6.86 6.97
CA ASP A 64 -24.54 6.61 6.11
C ASP A 64 -24.12 6.11 4.72
N LEU A 65 -22.99 6.61 4.20
CA LEU A 65 -22.41 6.09 2.96
C LEU A 65 -22.11 4.59 3.09
N PHE A 66 -21.57 4.15 4.23
CA PHE A 66 -21.22 2.75 4.44
C PHE A 66 -22.43 1.81 4.48
N ALA A 67 -23.61 2.34 4.80
CA ALA A 67 -24.87 1.60 4.81
C ALA A 67 -25.61 1.64 3.46
N SER A 68 -25.07 2.29 2.41
CA SER A 68 -25.78 2.49 1.15
C SER A 68 -25.74 1.30 0.18
N GLY A 69 -25.26 0.12 0.60
CA GLY A 69 -25.37 -1.14 -0.14
C GLY A 69 -24.38 -1.27 -1.30
N PHE A 70 -23.08 -1.19 -1.04
CA PHE A 70 -22.03 -1.51 -2.01
C PHE A 70 -21.91 -3.01 -2.23
N ASP A 71 -21.54 -3.42 -3.45
CA ASP A 71 -21.23 -4.81 -3.80
C ASP A 71 -19.79 -5.19 -3.41
N GLY A 72 -18.88 -4.21 -3.47
CA GLY A 72 -17.47 -4.40 -3.16
C GLY A 72 -16.80 -3.18 -2.56
N ILE A 73 -15.86 -3.44 -1.66
CA ILE A 73 -15.12 -2.40 -0.95
C ILE A 73 -13.62 -2.68 -1.01
N PHE A 74 -12.83 -1.64 -1.29
CA PHE A 74 -11.39 -1.62 -1.04
C PHE A 74 -11.12 -0.62 0.08
N HIS A 75 -10.75 -1.13 1.26
CA HIS A 75 -10.50 -0.30 2.43
C HIS A 75 -9.01 -0.03 2.58
N LEU A 76 -8.58 1.17 2.11
CA LEU A 76 -7.18 1.62 2.13
C LEU A 76 -6.97 2.84 3.05
N ALA A 77 -8.03 3.52 3.47
CA ALA A 77 -7.94 4.69 4.36
C ALA A 77 -7.22 4.33 5.66
N SER A 78 -6.18 5.09 6.00
CA SER A 78 -5.38 4.86 7.21
C SER A 78 -4.43 6.03 7.42
N ALA A 79 -4.29 6.50 8.66
CA ALA A 79 -3.14 7.29 9.07
C ALA A 79 -1.87 6.41 8.98
N VAL A 80 -0.74 7.01 8.58
CA VAL A 80 0.52 6.27 8.39
C VAL A 80 1.27 6.06 9.71
N SER A 81 2.24 5.15 9.69
CA SER A 81 2.98 4.73 10.88
C SER A 81 3.56 5.90 11.69
N GLY A 82 4.22 6.86 11.02
CA GLY A 82 4.82 8.01 11.71
C GLY A 82 3.78 8.92 12.38
N GLU A 83 2.62 9.11 11.77
CA GLU A 83 1.52 9.90 12.34
C GLU A 83 0.94 9.20 13.59
N CYS A 84 0.77 7.89 13.53
CA CYS A 84 0.25 7.10 14.66
C CYS A 84 1.20 7.08 15.87
N GLU A 85 2.51 7.18 15.63
CA GLU A 85 3.51 7.26 16.71
C GLU A 85 3.58 8.67 17.32
N LEU A 86 3.30 9.71 16.53
CA LEU A 86 3.28 11.10 17.01
C LEU A 86 1.97 11.45 17.72
N ASP A 87 0.85 10.90 17.25
CA ASP A 87 -0.49 11.14 17.80
C ASP A 87 -1.24 9.79 17.89
N PHE A 88 -1.21 9.21 19.08
CA PHE A 88 -1.84 7.92 19.37
C PHE A 88 -3.35 7.96 19.12
N ASP A 89 -4.03 9.05 19.54
CA ASP A 89 -5.47 9.19 19.39
C ASP A 89 -5.89 9.38 17.93
N LEU A 90 -5.10 10.10 17.14
CA LEU A 90 -5.28 10.19 15.69
C LEU A 90 -5.20 8.80 15.06
N GLY A 91 -4.15 8.04 15.43
CA GLY A 91 -3.96 6.67 14.94
C GLY A 91 -5.16 5.77 15.28
N LEU A 92 -5.61 5.79 16.52
CA LEU A 92 -6.75 5.00 16.99
C LEU A 92 -8.03 5.35 16.22
N ARG A 93 -8.37 6.65 16.15
CA ARG A 93 -9.57 7.11 15.44
C ARG A 93 -9.52 6.81 13.95
N SER A 94 -8.38 7.09 13.30
CA SER A 94 -8.28 6.97 11.84
C SER A 94 -8.15 5.53 11.35
N ASN A 95 -7.58 4.62 12.15
CA ASN A 95 -7.29 3.27 11.70
C ASN A 95 -8.25 2.23 12.30
N LEU A 96 -8.51 2.26 13.60
CA LEU A 96 -9.34 1.26 14.25
C LEU A 96 -10.81 1.66 14.30
N ASP A 97 -11.13 2.85 14.82
CA ASP A 97 -12.52 3.29 14.94
C ASP A 97 -13.19 3.49 13.59
N SER A 98 -12.44 4.01 12.61
CA SER A 98 -12.91 4.14 11.22
C SER A 98 -13.17 2.78 10.57
N THR A 99 -12.31 1.79 10.77
CA THR A 99 -12.54 0.42 10.28
C THR A 99 -13.78 -0.18 10.94
N ARG A 100 -13.94 -0.01 12.26
CA ARG A 100 -15.12 -0.47 12.99
C ARG A 100 -16.40 0.20 12.48
N ALA A 101 -16.39 1.52 12.27
CA ALA A 101 -17.53 2.27 11.72
C ALA A 101 -17.92 1.78 10.31
N LEU A 102 -16.94 1.52 9.44
CA LEU A 102 -17.18 0.92 8.12
C LEU A 102 -17.85 -0.44 8.27
N LEU A 103 -17.29 -1.35 9.06
CA LEU A 103 -17.82 -2.70 9.28
C LEU A 103 -19.26 -2.69 9.81
N GLU A 104 -19.57 -1.80 10.76
CA GLU A 104 -20.93 -1.63 11.28
C GLU A 104 -21.91 -1.06 10.23
N GLY A 105 -21.45 -0.16 9.36
CA GLY A 105 -22.22 0.32 8.22
C GLY A 105 -22.56 -0.81 7.26
N LEU A 106 -21.57 -1.61 6.87
CA LEU A 106 -21.76 -2.78 5.99
C LEU A 106 -22.68 -3.84 6.60
N ARG A 107 -22.54 -4.11 7.91
CA ARG A 107 -23.44 -5.02 8.63
C ARG A 107 -24.89 -4.53 8.60
N ARG A 108 -25.12 -3.21 8.76
CA ARG A 108 -26.47 -2.60 8.67
C ARG A 108 -27.04 -2.66 7.25
N ALA A 109 -26.20 -2.53 6.21
CA ALA A 109 -26.63 -2.68 4.82
C ALA A 109 -27.16 -4.09 4.51
N GLY A 110 -26.63 -5.12 5.17
CA GLY A 110 -27.18 -6.48 5.16
C GLY A 110 -26.97 -7.26 3.86
N ASN A 111 -26.22 -6.76 2.89
CA ASN A 111 -25.98 -7.39 1.59
C ASN A 111 -24.68 -8.22 1.51
N ALA A 112 -23.97 -8.38 2.63
CA ALA A 112 -22.73 -9.15 2.75
C ALA A 112 -21.69 -8.85 1.64
N PRO A 113 -21.28 -7.59 1.46
CA PRO A 113 -20.40 -7.20 0.36
C PRO A 113 -19.01 -7.81 0.49
N ARG A 114 -18.30 -7.91 -0.64
CA ARG A 114 -16.89 -8.29 -0.64
C ARG A 114 -16.03 -7.11 -0.20
N LEU A 115 -15.18 -7.32 0.81
CA LEU A 115 -14.28 -6.29 1.33
C LEU A 115 -12.82 -6.76 1.25
N VAL A 116 -11.97 -5.99 0.58
CA VAL A 116 -10.51 -6.14 0.63
C VAL A 116 -9.91 -5.05 1.50
N PHE A 117 -9.27 -5.46 2.57
CA PHE A 117 -8.57 -4.58 3.52
C PHE A 117 -7.08 -4.55 3.24
N ALA A 118 -6.54 -3.36 3.03
CA ALA A 118 -5.10 -3.12 2.94
C ALA A 118 -4.48 -3.13 4.34
N SER A 119 -4.07 -4.32 4.81
CA SER A 119 -3.22 -4.49 5.96
C SER A 119 -1.76 -4.23 5.59
N SER A 120 -0.80 -4.56 6.45
CA SER A 120 0.60 -4.19 6.28
C SER A 120 1.54 -5.25 6.83
N VAL A 121 2.74 -5.37 6.26
CA VAL A 121 3.87 -6.10 6.84
C VAL A 121 4.26 -5.56 8.23
N ALA A 122 3.84 -4.35 8.59
CA ALA A 122 4.05 -3.74 9.91
C ALA A 122 3.33 -4.45 11.08
N VAL A 123 2.48 -5.46 10.79
CA VAL A 123 1.93 -6.36 11.82
C VAL A 123 2.99 -7.28 12.41
N PHE A 124 4.15 -7.42 11.76
CA PHE A 124 5.26 -8.24 12.22
C PHE A 124 6.33 -7.40 12.91
N GLY A 125 6.93 -7.97 13.92
CA GLY A 125 8.07 -7.42 14.63
C GLY A 125 8.63 -8.43 15.63
N PRO A 126 9.80 -8.17 16.21
CA PRO A 126 10.40 -9.04 17.23
C PRO A 126 9.72 -8.88 18.57
N ASP A 127 9.61 -9.97 19.30
CA ASP A 127 9.25 -10.00 20.72
C ASP A 127 10.22 -10.94 21.46
N ALA A 128 10.47 -10.71 22.75
CA ALA A 128 11.42 -11.51 23.53
C ALA A 128 11.04 -12.99 23.56
N GLY A 129 9.74 -13.29 23.64
CA GLY A 129 9.20 -14.65 23.62
C GLY A 129 8.94 -15.21 22.23
N ASN A 130 9.01 -14.37 21.17
CA ASN A 130 8.73 -14.74 19.78
C ASN A 130 9.68 -13.99 18.84
N PRO A 131 10.95 -14.43 18.71
CA PRO A 131 11.89 -13.81 17.79
C PRO A 131 11.36 -13.83 16.36
N MET A 132 11.38 -12.66 15.72
CA MET A 132 10.91 -12.56 14.34
C MET A 132 11.85 -13.30 13.38
N PRO A 133 11.33 -14.18 12.49
CA PRO A 133 12.16 -14.83 11.49
C PRO A 133 12.66 -13.81 10.46
N LYS A 134 13.81 -14.06 9.84
CA LYS A 134 14.36 -13.20 8.78
C LYS A 134 13.37 -13.00 7.61
N ARG A 135 12.57 -14.02 7.31
CA ARG A 135 11.49 -13.96 6.31
C ARG A 135 10.17 -14.30 7.00
N VAL A 136 9.26 -13.36 6.98
CA VAL A 136 7.90 -13.56 7.50
C VAL A 136 7.01 -14.23 6.45
N ALA A 137 6.16 -15.15 6.89
CA ALA A 137 5.20 -15.88 6.05
C ALA A 137 3.76 -15.55 6.47
N ASP A 138 2.78 -16.08 5.75
CA ASP A 138 1.35 -15.89 6.08
C ASP A 138 1.01 -16.33 7.51
N LEU A 139 1.66 -17.39 7.99
CA LEU A 139 1.43 -17.99 9.31
C LEU A 139 2.44 -17.54 10.38
N THR A 140 3.36 -16.64 10.08
CA THR A 140 4.21 -16.03 11.10
C THR A 140 3.33 -15.32 12.12
N LEU A 141 3.55 -15.58 13.41
CA LEU A 141 2.80 -14.94 14.49
C LEU A 141 3.03 -13.42 14.44
N PRO A 142 1.97 -12.61 14.27
CA PRO A 142 2.12 -11.16 14.29
C PRO A 142 2.51 -10.65 15.69
N SER A 143 3.47 -9.74 15.74
CA SER A 143 3.92 -9.06 16.95
C SER A 143 4.28 -7.61 16.58
N PRO A 144 3.27 -6.73 16.40
CA PRO A 144 3.50 -5.36 15.92
C PRO A 144 4.29 -4.54 16.95
N GLN A 145 5.23 -3.73 16.44
CA GLN A 145 6.09 -2.85 17.24
C GLN A 145 5.67 -1.37 17.14
N THR A 146 4.53 -1.10 16.53
CA THR A 146 3.99 0.27 16.34
C THR A 146 2.48 0.28 16.54
N SER A 147 1.94 1.43 16.96
CA SER A 147 0.48 1.64 17.05
C SER A 147 -0.21 1.36 15.72
N TYR A 148 0.39 1.81 14.60
CA TYR A 148 -0.09 1.51 13.25
C TYR A 148 -0.21 0.00 12.99
N GLY A 149 0.86 -0.76 13.25
CA GLY A 149 0.86 -2.22 13.07
C GLY A 149 -0.18 -2.91 13.96
N THR A 150 -0.33 -2.44 15.21
CA THR A 150 -1.35 -2.92 16.14
C THR A 150 -2.76 -2.68 15.61
N HIS A 151 -3.06 -1.46 15.13
CA HIS A 151 -4.38 -1.15 14.57
C HIS A 151 -4.67 -1.97 13.33
N LYS A 152 -3.67 -2.22 12.45
CA LYS A 152 -3.83 -3.10 11.29
C LYS A 152 -4.14 -4.54 11.71
N LEU A 153 -3.42 -5.09 12.68
CA LEU A 153 -3.66 -6.45 13.19
C LEU A 153 -5.04 -6.60 13.83
N MET A 154 -5.45 -5.65 14.68
CA MET A 154 -6.79 -5.65 15.28
C MET A 154 -7.87 -5.61 14.20
N SER A 155 -7.70 -4.81 13.15
CA SER A 155 -8.61 -4.73 12.01
C SER A 155 -8.67 -6.05 11.21
N GLU A 156 -7.54 -6.77 11.02
CA GLU A 156 -7.53 -8.09 10.41
C GLU A 156 -8.45 -9.07 11.16
N TYR A 157 -8.37 -9.10 12.50
CA TYR A 157 -9.22 -9.98 13.32
C TYR A 157 -10.69 -9.55 13.34
N LEU A 158 -10.98 -8.25 13.38
CA LEU A 158 -12.35 -7.76 13.24
C LEU A 158 -12.96 -8.20 11.91
N ILE A 159 -12.28 -8.00 10.80
CA ILE A 159 -12.73 -8.40 9.46
C ILE A 159 -12.92 -9.91 9.37
N ALA A 160 -12.01 -10.70 9.95
CA ALA A 160 -12.12 -12.15 10.00
C ALA A 160 -13.36 -12.60 10.81
N ASP A 161 -13.72 -11.92 11.90
CA ASP A 161 -14.91 -12.24 12.69
C ASP A 161 -16.20 -11.82 11.98
N TYR A 162 -16.27 -10.63 11.39
CA TYR A 162 -17.41 -10.20 10.57
C TYR A 162 -17.65 -11.13 9.38
N THR A 163 -16.56 -11.66 8.78
CA THR A 163 -16.64 -12.70 7.73
C THR A 163 -17.19 -14.00 8.26
N ARG A 164 -16.70 -14.46 9.43
CA ARG A 164 -17.19 -15.68 10.10
C ARG A 164 -18.68 -15.58 10.42
N LYS A 165 -19.16 -14.39 10.77
CA LYS A 165 -20.57 -14.10 11.06
C LYS A 165 -21.44 -13.93 9.80
N GLY A 166 -20.84 -13.93 8.61
CA GLY A 166 -21.54 -13.76 7.34
C GLY A 166 -22.01 -12.31 7.06
N PHE A 167 -21.48 -11.32 7.77
CA PHE A 167 -21.82 -9.92 7.54
C PHE A 167 -21.14 -9.33 6.31
N ILE A 168 -19.96 -9.86 5.95
CA ILE A 168 -19.17 -9.49 4.79
C ILE A 168 -18.44 -10.71 4.22
N ASP A 169 -17.93 -10.65 2.98
CA ASP A 169 -16.86 -11.52 2.43
C ASP A 169 -15.53 -10.74 2.54
N GLY A 170 -14.97 -10.74 3.75
CA GLY A 170 -13.79 -9.93 4.08
C GLY A 170 -12.48 -10.67 3.81
N ARG A 171 -11.50 -9.94 3.28
CA ARG A 171 -10.18 -10.42 2.87
C ARG A 171 -9.12 -9.41 3.25
N SER A 172 -8.23 -9.78 4.17
CA SER A 172 -7.13 -8.91 4.59
C SER A 172 -5.85 -9.25 3.84
N ALA A 173 -5.30 -8.27 3.11
CA ALA A 173 -4.07 -8.40 2.36
C ALA A 173 -2.97 -7.53 2.99
N ARG A 174 -1.89 -8.15 3.48
CA ARG A 174 -0.72 -7.46 4.05
C ARG A 174 0.16 -6.95 2.93
N LEU A 175 0.16 -5.64 2.75
CA LEU A 175 1.02 -4.97 1.77
C LEU A 175 2.47 -4.97 2.25
N MET A 176 3.40 -5.22 1.33
CA MET A 176 4.82 -4.93 1.52
C MET A 176 5.07 -3.42 1.40
N THR A 177 6.27 -2.95 1.69
CA THR A 177 6.59 -1.54 1.49
C THR A 177 6.43 -1.15 0.03
N VAL A 178 5.44 -0.30 -0.24
CA VAL A 178 5.17 0.15 -1.62
C VAL A 178 6.19 1.21 -2.02
N THR A 179 6.91 0.97 -3.11
CA THR A 179 7.96 1.85 -3.65
C THR A 179 8.01 1.71 -5.20
N VAL A 180 8.26 2.74 -5.99
CA VAL A 180 8.56 4.12 -5.62
C VAL A 180 7.24 4.90 -5.49
N ARG A 181 7.05 5.59 -4.36
CA ARG A 181 5.87 6.44 -4.12
C ARG A 181 6.06 7.78 -4.81
N PRO A 182 5.06 8.29 -5.55
CA PRO A 182 5.07 9.66 -6.08
C PRO A 182 4.96 10.71 -4.96
N GLY A 183 5.21 11.95 -5.31
CA GLY A 183 5.03 13.10 -4.43
C GLY A 183 6.22 13.36 -3.50
N LYS A 184 5.96 14.06 -2.40
CA LYS A 184 7.00 14.48 -1.42
C LYS A 184 7.25 13.39 -0.37
N PRO A 185 8.44 13.39 0.29
CA PRO A 185 8.67 12.57 1.47
C PRO A 185 7.59 12.78 2.52
N ASN A 186 7.17 11.69 3.20
CA ASN A 186 6.27 11.75 4.34
C ASN A 186 6.98 11.30 5.62
N GLY A 187 6.33 11.44 6.78
CA GLY A 187 6.90 11.11 8.08
C GLY A 187 7.11 9.61 8.37
N ALA A 188 6.78 8.71 7.44
CA ALA A 188 7.02 7.29 7.63
C ALA A 188 8.52 6.95 7.52
N ALA A 189 9.05 6.15 8.46
CA ALA A 189 10.44 5.68 8.40
C ALA A 189 10.77 4.97 7.07
N SER A 190 9.81 4.29 6.44
CA SER A 190 9.95 3.64 5.12
C SER A 190 9.99 4.62 3.93
N SER A 191 9.81 5.93 4.16
CA SER A 191 9.79 6.93 3.09
C SER A 191 11.11 6.99 2.32
N PHE A 192 12.24 6.71 2.97
CA PHE A 192 13.55 6.74 2.34
C PHE A 192 13.70 5.72 1.20
N PHE A 193 13.04 4.56 1.25
CA PHE A 193 13.08 3.58 0.14
C PHE A 193 12.58 4.18 -1.19
N SER A 194 11.63 5.09 -1.12
CA SER A 194 11.20 5.84 -2.30
C SER A 194 12.12 7.04 -2.57
N GLY A 195 12.55 7.72 -1.51
CA GLY A 195 13.39 8.91 -1.58
C GLY A 195 14.70 8.68 -2.32
N ILE A 196 15.43 7.59 -1.99
CA ILE A 196 16.72 7.27 -2.63
C ILE A 196 16.62 6.94 -4.13
N ILE A 197 15.42 6.86 -4.67
CA ILE A 197 15.15 6.67 -6.11
C ILE A 197 14.50 7.92 -6.72
N ARG A 198 13.43 8.40 -6.10
CA ARG A 198 12.60 9.51 -6.61
C ARG A 198 13.37 10.81 -6.70
N GLU A 199 14.04 11.23 -5.62
CA GLU A 199 14.76 12.51 -5.54
C GLU A 199 15.92 12.58 -6.56
N PRO A 200 16.80 11.55 -6.66
CA PRO A 200 17.84 11.54 -7.70
C PRO A 200 17.31 11.61 -9.13
N LEU A 201 16.19 10.92 -9.42
CA LEU A 201 15.53 11.00 -10.72
C LEU A 201 14.96 12.39 -11.00
N ALA A 202 14.51 13.11 -9.96
CA ALA A 202 14.09 14.50 -10.05
C ALA A 202 15.27 15.49 -10.07
N GLY A 203 16.51 15.03 -10.00
CA GLY A 203 17.71 15.87 -10.00
C GLY A 203 18.05 16.47 -8.64
N VAL A 204 17.51 15.93 -7.55
CA VAL A 204 17.69 16.38 -6.17
C VAL A 204 18.63 15.45 -5.43
N GLU A 205 19.54 16.00 -4.64
CA GLU A 205 20.36 15.20 -3.71
C GLU A 205 19.50 14.65 -2.57
N THR A 206 19.85 13.46 -2.10
CA THR A 206 19.15 12.79 -0.99
C THR A 206 20.11 11.99 -0.12
N VAL A 207 19.64 11.69 1.09
CA VAL A 207 20.39 10.90 2.07
C VAL A 207 19.74 9.52 2.21
N CYS A 208 20.57 8.48 2.19
CA CYS A 208 20.21 7.14 2.59
C CYS A 208 20.56 6.98 4.08
N PRO A 209 19.55 6.82 4.98
CA PRO A 209 19.76 6.86 6.42
C PRO A 209 20.19 5.52 7.02
N VAL A 210 20.37 4.47 6.21
CA VAL A 210 20.70 3.11 6.66
C VAL A 210 21.83 2.51 5.81
N ASP A 211 22.43 1.43 6.32
CA ASP A 211 23.49 0.72 5.60
C ASP A 211 22.99 0.06 4.30
N ALA A 212 23.89 -0.08 3.32
CA ALA A 212 23.63 -0.74 2.06
C ALA A 212 23.22 -2.22 2.20
N SER A 213 23.59 -2.86 3.31
CA SER A 213 23.26 -4.27 3.61
C SER A 213 21.83 -4.48 4.11
N VAL A 214 21.13 -3.43 4.50
CA VAL A 214 19.72 -3.51 4.97
C VAL A 214 18.85 -4.09 3.87
N SER A 215 18.14 -5.18 4.20
CA SER A 215 17.24 -5.90 3.30
C SER A 215 15.79 -5.72 3.74
N HIS A 216 14.88 -5.53 2.77
CA HIS A 216 13.46 -5.33 3.07
C HIS A 216 12.56 -5.83 1.93
N PRO A 217 11.34 -6.35 2.21
CA PRO A 217 10.38 -6.70 1.17
C PRO A 217 9.66 -5.45 0.65
N VAL A 218 9.79 -5.20 -0.66
CA VAL A 218 9.16 -4.07 -1.35
C VAL A 218 8.26 -4.55 -2.47
N SER A 219 7.32 -3.71 -2.90
CA SER A 219 6.45 -3.96 -4.04
C SER A 219 6.20 -2.68 -4.81
N SER A 220 6.12 -2.75 -6.14
CA SER A 220 5.72 -1.60 -6.95
C SER A 220 4.25 -1.24 -6.69
N PRO A 221 3.83 0.03 -6.93
CA PRO A 221 2.42 0.41 -6.89
C PRO A 221 1.54 -0.44 -7.82
N GLY A 222 2.05 -0.80 -9.01
CA GLY A 222 1.33 -1.64 -9.96
C GLY A 222 1.12 -3.06 -9.47
N ASN A 223 2.17 -3.68 -8.91
CA ASN A 223 2.06 -5.02 -8.35
C ASN A 223 1.15 -5.06 -7.11
N THR A 224 1.21 -4.03 -6.27
CA THR A 224 0.32 -3.86 -5.13
C THR A 224 -1.15 -3.80 -5.56
N VAL A 225 -1.48 -2.97 -6.55
CA VAL A 225 -2.85 -2.83 -7.09
C VAL A 225 -3.32 -4.13 -7.74
N ARG A 226 -2.46 -4.80 -8.53
CA ARG A 226 -2.75 -6.13 -9.08
C ARG A 226 -3.08 -7.12 -7.97
N GLY A 227 -2.30 -7.13 -6.89
CA GLY A 227 -2.54 -7.97 -5.72
C GLY A 227 -3.91 -7.74 -5.09
N LEU A 228 -4.28 -6.49 -4.84
CA LEU A 228 -5.59 -6.13 -4.26
C LEU A 228 -6.75 -6.58 -5.16
N ILE A 229 -6.65 -6.37 -6.48
CA ILE A 229 -7.68 -6.79 -7.45
C ILE A 229 -7.77 -8.32 -7.50
N THR A 230 -6.65 -9.03 -7.57
CA THR A 230 -6.64 -10.51 -7.59
C THR A 230 -7.26 -11.08 -6.31
N VAL A 231 -6.95 -10.51 -5.13
CA VAL A 231 -7.57 -10.89 -3.86
C VAL A 231 -9.07 -10.62 -3.88
N PHE A 232 -9.52 -9.52 -4.48
CA PHE A 232 -10.95 -9.24 -4.66
C PHE A 232 -11.61 -10.27 -5.58
N GLU A 233 -11.00 -10.60 -6.71
CA GLU A 233 -11.58 -11.49 -7.73
C GLU A 233 -11.48 -12.98 -7.37
N ALA A 234 -10.59 -13.39 -6.46
CA ALA A 234 -10.45 -14.78 -6.04
C ALA A 234 -11.76 -15.37 -5.50
N SER A 235 -12.00 -16.65 -5.70
CA SER A 235 -13.12 -17.33 -5.02
C SER A 235 -12.82 -17.50 -3.52
N THR A 236 -13.86 -17.62 -2.70
CA THR A 236 -13.71 -17.87 -1.26
C THR A 236 -12.92 -19.16 -0.99
N GLN A 237 -13.11 -20.18 -1.83
CA GLN A 237 -12.34 -21.43 -1.76
C GLN A 237 -10.85 -21.19 -2.06
N ALA A 238 -10.53 -20.42 -3.11
CA ALA A 238 -9.15 -20.13 -3.49
C ALA A 238 -8.43 -19.28 -2.42
N MET A 239 -9.16 -18.45 -1.66
CA MET A 239 -8.59 -17.71 -0.52
C MET A 239 -8.05 -18.62 0.59
N GLY A 240 -8.52 -19.88 0.70
CA GLY A 240 -8.01 -20.86 1.65
C GLY A 240 -8.21 -20.51 3.13
N GLY A 241 -9.11 -19.56 3.45
CA GLY A 241 -9.44 -19.14 4.81
C GLY A 241 -9.60 -17.61 4.94
N ARG A 242 -10.09 -17.18 6.11
CA ARG A 242 -10.44 -15.79 6.42
C ARG A 242 -9.32 -14.96 7.07
N LEU A 243 -8.23 -15.60 7.48
CA LEU A 243 -7.10 -14.87 8.05
C LEU A 243 -6.32 -14.12 6.96
N ALA A 244 -5.62 -13.08 7.35
CA ALA A 244 -4.82 -12.25 6.46
C ALA A 244 -3.78 -13.08 5.69
N LEU A 245 -3.49 -12.67 4.45
CA LEU A 245 -2.40 -13.19 3.64
C LEU A 245 -1.39 -12.09 3.31
N ASN A 246 -0.14 -12.46 3.12
CA ASN A 246 0.88 -11.55 2.61
C ASN A 246 0.70 -11.36 1.10
N LEU A 247 0.81 -10.14 0.58
CA LEU A 247 1.03 -9.94 -0.86
C LEU A 247 2.51 -10.18 -1.21
N PRO A 248 2.83 -10.65 -2.42
CA PRO A 248 4.19 -10.88 -2.82
C PRO A 248 5.02 -9.59 -2.79
N GLY A 249 6.23 -9.65 -2.22
CA GLY A 249 7.20 -8.59 -2.27
C GLY A 249 8.57 -9.08 -2.74
N LEU A 250 9.27 -8.22 -3.48
CA LEU A 250 10.65 -8.42 -3.84
C LEU A 250 11.53 -8.15 -2.60
N THR A 251 12.22 -9.16 -2.09
CA THR A 251 13.23 -8.96 -1.06
C THR A 251 14.51 -8.41 -1.69
N VAL A 252 14.91 -7.21 -1.32
CA VAL A 252 16.03 -6.50 -1.94
C VAL A 252 16.85 -5.73 -0.91
N ARG A 253 18.17 -5.66 -1.07
CA ARG A 253 19.05 -4.83 -0.24
C ARG A 253 19.08 -3.40 -0.75
N VAL A 254 19.29 -2.44 0.15
CA VAL A 254 19.44 -1.01 -0.21
C VAL A 254 20.57 -0.82 -1.24
N GLY A 255 21.71 -1.50 -1.08
CA GLY A 255 22.80 -1.46 -2.06
C GLY A 255 22.38 -1.91 -3.45
N ASP A 256 21.57 -2.98 -3.54
CA ASP A 256 21.05 -3.49 -4.81
C ASP A 256 20.01 -2.54 -5.44
N MET A 257 19.23 -1.82 -4.60
CA MET A 257 18.33 -0.76 -5.09
C MET A 257 19.10 0.38 -5.75
N LEU A 258 20.22 0.78 -5.14
CA LEU A 258 21.05 1.86 -5.66
C LEU A 258 21.85 1.43 -6.90
N GLN A 259 22.27 0.17 -6.99
CA GLN A 259 22.85 -0.38 -8.21
C GLN A 259 21.82 -0.38 -9.35
N ALA A 260 20.58 -0.79 -9.08
CA ALA A 260 19.50 -0.74 -10.07
C ALA A 260 19.20 0.70 -10.53
N LEU A 261 19.30 1.70 -9.63
CA LEU A 261 19.19 3.11 -10.01
C LEU A 261 20.32 3.52 -10.96
N GLU A 262 21.54 3.11 -10.68
CA GLU A 262 22.69 3.36 -11.55
C GLU A 262 22.53 2.71 -12.93
N ASP A 263 22.09 1.44 -12.96
CA ASP A 263 21.87 0.69 -14.20
C ASP A 263 20.80 1.36 -15.10
N VAL A 264 19.73 1.90 -14.51
CA VAL A 264 18.63 2.54 -15.24
C VAL A 264 18.94 3.98 -15.61
N ALA A 265 19.46 4.75 -14.65
CA ALA A 265 19.57 6.22 -14.76
C ALA A 265 21.02 6.72 -14.91
N GLY A 266 21.99 5.84 -14.67
CA GLY A 266 23.42 6.10 -14.80
C GLY A 266 24.09 6.69 -13.56
N PRO A 267 25.44 6.72 -13.54
CA PRO A 267 26.23 7.04 -12.36
C PRO A 267 25.98 8.47 -11.87
N ALA A 268 25.76 9.45 -12.76
CA ALA A 268 25.49 10.83 -12.37
C ALA A 268 24.22 11.00 -11.54
N VAL A 269 23.18 10.18 -11.79
CA VAL A 269 21.95 10.16 -10.98
C VAL A 269 22.23 9.46 -9.66
N ARG A 270 22.93 8.31 -9.69
CA ARG A 270 23.29 7.55 -8.49
C ARG A 270 24.12 8.38 -7.51
N GLN A 271 25.05 9.23 -7.96
CA GLN A 271 25.90 10.08 -7.13
C GLN A 271 25.14 11.12 -6.31
N ARG A 272 23.89 11.40 -6.63
CA ARG A 272 23.03 12.28 -5.82
C ARG A 272 22.55 11.61 -4.51
N VAL A 273 22.80 10.30 -4.33
CA VAL A 273 22.48 9.60 -3.06
C VAL A 273 23.74 9.49 -2.22
N ARG A 274 23.74 10.12 -1.06
CA ARG A 274 24.80 10.00 -0.05
C ARG A 274 24.34 9.08 1.08
N PHE A 275 25.25 8.32 1.65
CA PHE A 275 25.00 7.56 2.87
C PHE A 275 25.32 8.45 4.09
N GLU A 276 24.33 8.64 4.93
CA GLU A 276 24.46 9.35 6.22
C GLU A 276 23.52 8.68 7.20
N ARG A 277 24.08 7.84 8.08
CA ARG A 277 23.31 7.00 8.99
C ARG A 277 22.53 7.85 10.00
N ASP A 278 21.22 7.62 10.07
CA ASP A 278 20.34 8.15 11.10
C ASP A 278 20.02 7.02 12.10
N GLU A 279 20.52 7.12 13.32
CA GLU A 279 20.38 6.08 14.34
C GLU A 279 18.93 5.80 14.72
N ARG A 280 18.06 6.81 14.69
CA ARG A 280 16.63 6.63 14.95
C ARG A 280 15.97 5.81 13.83
N VAL A 281 16.22 6.16 12.58
CA VAL A 281 15.68 5.41 11.43
C VAL A 281 16.25 4.01 11.38
N ALA A 282 17.56 3.86 11.57
CA ALA A 282 18.24 2.56 11.60
C ALA A 282 17.69 1.65 12.72
N GLY A 283 17.45 2.19 13.92
CA GLY A 283 16.85 1.45 15.04
C GLY A 283 15.42 0.99 14.74
N ILE A 284 14.60 1.80 14.07
CA ILE A 284 13.25 1.41 13.64
C ILE A 284 13.33 0.27 12.60
N VAL A 285 14.20 0.44 11.58
CA VAL A 285 14.33 -0.51 10.47
C VAL A 285 14.91 -1.85 10.92
N ALA A 286 15.78 -1.86 11.94
CA ALA A 286 16.35 -3.08 12.52
C ALA A 286 15.27 -4.04 13.08
N ASN A 287 14.11 -3.52 13.44
CA ASN A 287 12.96 -4.30 13.92
C ASN A 287 12.01 -4.75 12.80
N TRP A 288 12.33 -4.51 11.54
CA TRP A 288 11.49 -4.92 10.41
C TRP A 288 11.93 -6.26 9.83
N ALA A 289 10.98 -6.98 9.21
CA ALA A 289 11.29 -8.20 8.48
C ALA A 289 12.27 -7.91 7.33
N SER A 290 13.36 -8.69 7.26
CA SER A 290 14.35 -8.57 6.18
C SER A 290 13.82 -9.11 4.84
N GLY A 291 12.73 -9.90 4.86
CA GLY A 291 12.06 -10.44 3.69
C GLY A 291 10.70 -11.03 4.04
N ALA A 292 9.94 -11.40 3.02
CA ALA A 292 8.64 -12.03 3.16
C ALA A 292 8.43 -13.14 2.15
N THR A 293 7.56 -14.10 2.48
CA THR A 293 6.96 -15.07 1.56
C THR A 293 5.44 -14.90 1.57
N ALA A 294 4.76 -15.41 0.54
CA ALA A 294 3.35 -15.17 0.30
C ALA A 294 2.69 -16.39 -0.37
N GLU A 295 2.78 -17.54 0.27
CA GLU A 295 2.39 -18.82 -0.33
C GLU A 295 0.94 -18.84 -0.79
N ARG A 296 0.02 -18.26 -0.01
CA ARG A 296 -1.40 -18.17 -0.38
C ARG A 296 -1.61 -17.26 -1.60
N ALA A 297 -0.90 -16.14 -1.66
CA ALA A 297 -0.94 -15.26 -2.81
C ALA A 297 -0.28 -15.88 -4.06
N TYR A 298 0.78 -16.69 -3.88
CA TYR A 298 1.38 -17.46 -4.98
C TYR A 298 0.39 -18.47 -5.56
N ALA A 299 -0.43 -19.13 -4.72
CA ALA A 299 -1.49 -20.01 -5.16
C ALA A 299 -2.58 -19.29 -5.97
N LEU A 300 -2.78 -17.98 -5.75
CA LEU A 300 -3.66 -17.12 -6.55
C LEU A 300 -3.00 -16.63 -7.86
N GLY A 301 -1.80 -17.10 -8.19
CA GLY A 301 -1.07 -16.69 -9.39
C GLY A 301 -0.27 -15.39 -9.24
N LEU A 302 -0.30 -14.75 -8.08
CA LEU A 302 0.47 -13.54 -7.81
C LEU A 302 1.98 -13.85 -7.72
N ARG A 303 2.82 -12.90 -8.13
CA ARG A 303 4.28 -12.98 -8.04
C ARG A 303 4.83 -11.60 -7.64
N PRO A 304 6.01 -11.53 -7.00
CA PRO A 304 6.69 -10.27 -6.76
C PRO A 304 7.10 -9.61 -8.08
N ASP A 305 7.49 -8.34 -8.01
CA ASP A 305 8.18 -7.68 -9.13
C ASP A 305 9.43 -8.47 -9.51
N ALA A 306 9.75 -8.54 -10.79
CA ALA A 306 10.85 -9.37 -11.31
C ALA A 306 12.23 -8.91 -10.83
N SER A 307 12.40 -7.58 -10.66
CA SER A 307 13.64 -6.96 -10.18
C SER A 307 13.33 -5.54 -9.65
N PHE A 308 14.27 -4.96 -8.92
CA PHE A 308 14.12 -3.57 -8.51
C PHE A 308 14.30 -2.60 -9.70
N LYS A 309 15.02 -3.00 -10.73
CA LYS A 309 15.11 -2.29 -12.01
C LYS A 309 13.72 -2.09 -12.62
N THR A 310 12.90 -3.14 -12.70
CA THR A 310 11.53 -3.04 -13.23
C THR A 310 10.64 -2.13 -12.40
N ILE A 311 10.86 -2.02 -11.09
CA ILE A 311 10.15 -1.07 -10.23
C ILE A 311 10.51 0.39 -10.59
N ILE A 312 11.81 0.66 -10.84
CA ILE A 312 12.27 1.99 -11.28
C ILE A 312 11.72 2.33 -12.66
N GLU A 313 11.79 1.41 -13.62
CA GLU A 313 11.27 1.57 -14.98
C GLU A 313 9.74 1.85 -14.96
N GLN A 314 9.00 1.15 -14.10
CA GLN A 314 7.58 1.44 -13.89
C GLN A 314 7.36 2.87 -13.36
N TYR A 315 8.15 3.30 -12.37
CA TYR A 315 8.04 4.66 -11.83
C TYR A 315 8.31 5.72 -12.91
N ILE A 316 9.33 5.53 -13.74
CA ILE A 316 9.64 6.44 -14.86
C ILE A 316 8.48 6.49 -15.86
N THR A 317 7.93 5.32 -16.23
CA THR A 317 6.78 5.24 -17.13
C THR A 317 5.55 5.93 -16.54
N ASP A 318 5.30 5.72 -15.25
CA ASP A 318 4.19 6.36 -14.54
C ASP A 318 4.33 7.89 -14.52
N CYS A 319 5.54 8.41 -14.29
CA CYS A 319 5.81 9.86 -14.34
C CYS A 319 5.55 10.47 -15.73
N GLN A 320 5.77 9.71 -16.78
CA GLN A 320 5.56 10.17 -18.17
C GLN A 320 4.10 10.09 -18.63
N GLN A 321 3.35 9.15 -18.10
CA GLN A 321 2.06 8.76 -18.68
C GLN A 321 0.86 8.95 -17.75
N GLN A 322 1.08 9.03 -16.43
CA GLN A 322 -0.04 9.07 -15.47
C GLN A 322 -0.26 10.48 -14.91
N PRO A 323 -1.52 10.90 -14.77
CA PRO A 323 -1.86 12.12 -14.06
C PRO A 323 -1.43 12.07 -12.59
N GLY A 324 -1.09 13.23 -12.01
CA GLY A 324 -0.74 13.36 -10.60
C GLY A 324 0.74 13.18 -10.26
N TYR A 325 1.59 12.92 -11.26
CA TYR A 325 3.04 12.97 -11.08
C TYR A 325 3.58 14.38 -11.38
N PRO A 326 4.59 14.89 -10.61
CA PRO A 326 5.18 16.19 -10.89
C PRO A 326 5.86 16.24 -12.26
N ASN A 327 5.73 17.35 -12.99
CA ASN A 327 6.34 17.53 -14.32
C ASN A 327 7.87 17.46 -14.29
N ASP A 328 8.49 17.74 -13.14
CA ASP A 328 9.92 17.71 -12.91
C ASP A 328 10.42 16.42 -12.25
N ALA A 329 9.56 15.42 -12.09
CA ALA A 329 9.88 14.14 -11.45
C ALA A 329 11.06 13.39 -12.10
N LEU A 330 11.36 13.66 -13.37
CA LEU A 330 12.43 13.03 -14.14
C LEU A 330 13.49 14.04 -14.64
N ARG A 331 13.52 15.25 -14.10
CA ARG A 331 14.48 16.30 -14.52
C ARG A 331 15.94 15.83 -14.44
N GLY A 332 16.25 14.95 -13.47
CA GLY A 332 17.59 14.38 -13.30
C GLY A 332 18.03 13.46 -14.44
N LEU A 333 17.11 12.92 -15.26
CA LEU A 333 17.42 12.14 -16.44
C LEU A 333 17.73 13.02 -17.67
N MET A 334 17.16 14.22 -17.74
CA MET A 334 17.26 15.12 -18.91
C MET A 334 18.64 15.80 -19.03
N THR A 335 19.45 15.77 -17.98
CA THR A 335 20.80 16.37 -17.98
C THR A 335 21.83 15.59 -18.83
N ARG A 336 21.41 14.49 -19.52
CA ARG A 336 22.29 13.67 -20.39
C ARG A 336 22.35 14.10 -21.86
N THR A 337 21.52 15.05 -22.32
CA THR A 337 21.43 15.42 -23.75
C THR A 337 22.17 16.69 -24.14
N SER A 338 23.01 17.25 -23.27
CA SER A 338 23.79 18.47 -23.56
C SER A 338 25.27 18.33 -23.14
N SER A 339 25.93 17.32 -23.69
CA SER A 339 27.41 17.26 -23.71
C SER A 339 27.90 16.53 -24.95
#